data_57c3ec2a84ecb4e4ed6d9f8d52d9c9c9
#
_entry.id   57c3ec2a84ecb4e4ed6d9f8d52d9c9c9
#
_cell.length_a   1.000
_cell.length_b   1.000
_cell.length_c   1.000
_cell.angle_alpha   90.00
_cell.angle_beta   90.00
_cell.angle_gamma   90.00
#
_symmetry.space_group_name_H-M   'P 1'
#
loop_
_entity.id
_entity.type
_entity.pdbx_description
1 polymer ?
#
loop_
_entity_poly.entity_id
_entity_poly.type
_entity_poly.pdbx_seq_one_letter_code
_entity_poly.pdbx_strand_id
1 'polypeptide(L)'
;MANVSSSNGLEKRPKIRFPGFDEPWRAEKLSDFAERITRKNSNNETDLPLTISSKDGLVDQISYFNKTVASKDMSGYYLLRNGEYAYNKSYSVGYDFGSIKRLDRYPMGALSTLYICFALKKHDTDFIKVYFDSLKWYKEIYMISAEGARNHGLLNVPTDEFFGTKHYLPGNAAEQRKIADFLIALDRRIDAQQSLVDNLKKYKRGVNKQLLSQIDNSCNCRLGSVCEIVGGGTPDTLHTEYWGSSVEWFTPSEIGKTKYVSRSVRKLSDIGLNNSSAKLLPIGTVLLTTRATLGEMSIAKRECCTNQGFQSLIPHQDRALSEYLYYMQIIIKPWCEKYASGNTFREISKSALSNCIIPLPDRARQEEIVKLLSSIDTLISAEEGIAMSLSKMRHSLMQQLFI
;
A
#
# COMPACT_ATOMS: atom_id res chain seq x y z
N MET A 1 17.49 35.07 -1.28
CA MET A 1 17.26 34.46 -2.59
C MET A 1 18.35 34.96 -3.54
N ALA A 2 19.31 34.11 -3.85
CA ALA A 2 20.37 34.46 -4.78
C ALA A 2 19.93 34.01 -6.19
N ASN A 3 19.84 34.98 -7.09
CA ASN A 3 19.64 34.77 -8.53
C ASN A 3 20.78 33.90 -9.08
N VAL A 4 20.46 32.70 -9.57
CA VAL A 4 21.39 31.90 -10.33
C VAL A 4 21.31 32.36 -11.78
N SER A 5 22.27 33.16 -12.19
CA SER A 5 22.51 33.48 -13.61
C SER A 5 22.90 32.20 -14.36
N SER A 6 22.28 31.98 -15.50
CA SER A 6 22.60 30.94 -16.47
C SER A 6 24.05 31.11 -16.99
N SER A 7 24.98 30.25 -16.52
CA SER A 7 26.27 30.07 -17.18
C SER A 7 26.21 28.87 -18.09
N ASN A 8 26.53 29.08 -19.35
CA ASN A 8 26.71 28.04 -20.36
C ASN A 8 27.79 27.05 -19.95
N GLY A 9 27.43 25.76 -19.83
CA GLY A 9 28.37 24.69 -19.54
C GLY A 9 28.16 24.03 -18.17
N LEU A 10 26.95 23.56 -17.87
CA LEU A 10 26.67 22.25 -17.32
C LEU A 10 27.25 21.92 -15.93
N GLU A 11 27.34 22.88 -15.03
CA GLU A 11 27.49 22.54 -13.62
C GLU A 11 26.18 21.90 -13.10
N LYS A 12 26.26 20.64 -12.69
CA LYS A 12 25.14 19.91 -12.15
C LYS A 12 25.04 20.16 -10.65
N ARG A 13 23.90 20.72 -10.21
CA ARG A 13 23.62 21.01 -8.80
C ARG A 13 22.19 20.55 -8.48
N PRO A 14 21.93 19.95 -7.30
CA PRO A 14 20.58 19.65 -6.88
C PRO A 14 19.77 20.93 -6.64
N LYS A 15 18.43 20.85 -6.70
CA LYS A 15 17.55 22.01 -6.50
C LYS A 15 17.61 22.57 -5.08
N ILE A 16 17.77 21.68 -4.09
CA ILE A 16 18.02 22.03 -2.69
C ILE A 16 19.30 21.34 -2.23
N ARG A 17 20.03 22.00 -1.34
CA ARG A 17 21.31 21.52 -0.84
C ARG A 17 21.51 21.96 0.61
N PHE A 18 22.24 21.17 1.36
CA PHE A 18 22.65 21.53 2.70
C PHE A 18 23.63 22.72 2.68
N PRO A 19 23.56 23.65 3.62
CA PRO A 19 24.54 24.74 3.71
C PRO A 19 25.98 24.22 3.87
N GLY A 20 26.93 24.94 3.25
CA GLY A 20 28.34 24.62 3.31
C GLY A 20 28.87 23.67 2.23
N PHE A 21 28.02 23.32 1.22
CA PHE A 21 28.41 22.51 0.08
C PHE A 21 28.07 23.25 -1.21
N ASP A 22 29.08 23.80 -1.88
CA ASP A 22 28.88 24.64 -3.07
C ASP A 22 29.49 24.07 -4.35
N GLU A 23 30.34 23.03 -4.26
CA GLU A 23 30.97 22.42 -5.43
C GLU A 23 29.93 21.68 -6.29
N PRO A 24 30.03 21.78 -7.63
CA PRO A 24 29.14 21.04 -8.52
C PRO A 24 29.37 19.53 -8.37
N TRP A 25 28.30 18.77 -8.54
CA TRP A 25 28.38 17.31 -8.56
C TRP A 25 29.08 16.84 -9.83
N ARG A 26 29.87 15.79 -9.72
CA ARG A 26 30.69 15.24 -10.80
C ARG A 26 29.99 14.07 -11.46
N ALA A 27 30.12 13.96 -12.78
CA ALA A 27 29.69 12.80 -13.53
C ALA A 27 30.72 11.68 -13.34
N GLU A 28 30.28 10.52 -12.86
CA GLU A 28 31.06 9.31 -12.73
C GLU A 28 30.34 8.15 -13.41
N LYS A 29 31.07 7.25 -14.06
CA LYS A 29 30.49 6.00 -14.55
C LYS A 29 30.28 5.04 -13.38
N LEU A 30 29.27 4.17 -13.48
CA LEU A 30 29.07 3.14 -12.46
C LEU A 30 30.36 2.30 -12.26
N SER A 31 31.03 1.97 -13.33
CA SER A 31 32.34 1.25 -13.30
C SER A 31 33.45 1.97 -12.53
N ASP A 32 33.36 3.29 -12.35
CA ASP A 32 34.37 4.06 -11.62
C ASP A 32 34.23 3.87 -10.10
N PHE A 33 33.04 3.60 -9.62
CA PHE A 33 32.76 3.47 -8.17
C PHE A 33 32.17 2.13 -7.75
N ALA A 34 31.88 1.22 -8.69
CA ALA A 34 31.37 -0.11 -8.41
C ALA A 34 32.10 -1.17 -9.23
N GLU A 35 32.11 -2.38 -8.76
CA GLU A 35 32.63 -3.55 -9.46
C GLU A 35 31.60 -4.67 -9.53
N ARG A 36 31.60 -5.39 -10.65
CA ARG A 36 30.66 -6.49 -10.87
C ARG A 36 31.00 -7.68 -9.95
N ILE A 37 29.97 -8.24 -9.33
CA ILE A 37 30.06 -9.50 -8.60
C ILE A 37 29.70 -10.64 -9.55
N THR A 38 30.64 -11.57 -9.70
CA THR A 38 30.45 -12.83 -10.43
C THR A 38 30.66 -14.05 -9.54
N ARG A 39 30.98 -13.82 -8.25
CA ARG A 39 31.17 -14.84 -7.23
C ARG A 39 29.93 -15.73 -7.13
N LYS A 40 30.15 -17.05 -7.24
CA LYS A 40 29.09 -18.05 -7.18
C LYS A 40 28.99 -18.67 -5.78
N ASN A 41 27.84 -19.21 -5.46
CA ASN A 41 27.59 -20.03 -4.27
C ASN A 41 28.10 -21.47 -4.45
N SER A 42 29.25 -21.64 -5.13
CA SER A 42 29.76 -22.92 -5.63
C SER A 42 29.97 -23.95 -4.52
N ASN A 43 30.31 -23.50 -3.32
CA ASN A 43 30.51 -24.34 -2.15
C ASN A 43 29.26 -24.44 -1.24
N ASN A 44 28.10 -23.99 -1.71
CA ASN A 44 26.88 -23.90 -0.91
C ASN A 44 27.11 -23.14 0.42
N GLU A 45 27.81 -21.98 0.34
CA GLU A 45 28.09 -21.14 1.50
C GLU A 45 26.81 -20.62 2.16
N THR A 46 25.71 -20.58 1.42
CA THR A 46 24.37 -20.22 1.92
C THR A 46 23.29 -21.07 1.26
N ASP A 47 22.28 -21.39 2.04
CA ASP A 47 21.01 -22.01 1.62
C ASP A 47 19.86 -21.01 1.52
N LEU A 48 20.13 -19.71 1.78
CA LEU A 48 19.14 -18.64 1.73
C LEU A 48 18.94 -18.13 0.29
N PRO A 49 17.83 -18.47 -0.38
CA PRO A 49 17.50 -17.90 -1.68
C PRO A 49 16.98 -16.46 -1.52
N LEU A 50 17.58 -15.53 -2.21
CA LEU A 50 17.14 -14.13 -2.23
C LEU A 50 16.31 -13.81 -3.46
N THR A 51 15.43 -12.82 -3.30
CA THR A 51 14.77 -12.10 -4.40
C THR A 51 14.78 -10.60 -4.13
N ILE A 52 14.53 -9.79 -5.18
CA ILE A 52 14.40 -8.34 -5.03
C ILE A 52 12.93 -7.96 -5.07
N SER A 53 12.41 -7.48 -3.94
CA SER A 53 11.21 -6.66 -3.89
C SER A 53 11.62 -5.20 -4.11
N SER A 54 11.03 -4.52 -5.09
CA SER A 54 11.34 -3.10 -5.33
C SER A 54 11.02 -2.21 -4.11
N LYS A 55 10.05 -2.62 -3.30
CA LYS A 55 9.63 -1.94 -2.08
C LYS A 55 10.44 -2.38 -0.86
N ASP A 56 10.61 -3.69 -0.65
CA ASP A 56 11.13 -4.25 0.60
C ASP A 56 12.63 -4.56 0.56
N GLY A 57 13.27 -4.41 -0.62
CA GLY A 57 14.68 -4.67 -0.82
C GLY A 57 15.00 -6.12 -1.17
N LEU A 58 16.21 -6.56 -0.83
CA LEU A 58 16.63 -7.96 -0.93
C LEU A 58 16.06 -8.75 0.25
N VAL A 59 15.18 -9.69 -0.05
CA VAL A 59 14.40 -10.46 0.91
C VAL A 59 14.54 -11.96 0.67
N ASP A 60 14.29 -12.76 1.71
CA ASP A 60 14.15 -14.21 1.59
C ASP A 60 13.01 -14.56 0.63
N GLN A 61 13.35 -15.26 -0.43
CA GLN A 61 12.40 -15.60 -1.50
C GLN A 61 11.29 -16.53 -1.01
N ILE A 62 11.60 -17.48 -0.12
CA ILE A 62 10.62 -18.45 0.38
C ILE A 62 9.58 -17.73 1.22
N SER A 63 10.02 -16.91 2.18
CA SER A 63 9.13 -16.13 3.04
C SER A 63 8.29 -15.13 2.24
N TYR A 64 8.88 -14.51 1.21
CA TYR A 64 8.20 -13.49 0.40
C TYR A 64 7.08 -14.07 -0.48
N PHE A 65 7.32 -15.20 -1.14
CA PHE A 65 6.34 -15.84 -2.03
C PHE A 65 5.48 -16.90 -1.33
N ASN A 66 5.76 -17.22 -0.08
CA ASN A 66 5.18 -18.35 0.67
C ASN A 66 5.26 -19.69 -0.10
N LYS A 67 6.31 -19.86 -0.89
CA LYS A 67 6.63 -21.07 -1.68
C LYS A 67 8.09 -21.08 -2.09
N THR A 68 8.64 -22.27 -2.34
CA THR A 68 9.96 -22.42 -2.94
C THR A 68 9.91 -22.17 -4.44
N VAL A 69 10.63 -21.15 -4.93
CA VAL A 69 10.77 -20.79 -6.34
C VAL A 69 12.20 -21.04 -6.83
N ALA A 70 13.18 -20.90 -5.93
CA ALA A 70 14.59 -21.17 -6.23
C ALA A 70 14.83 -22.64 -6.61
N SER A 71 15.85 -22.88 -7.43
CA SER A 71 16.34 -24.25 -7.66
C SER A 71 16.79 -24.89 -6.36
N LYS A 72 16.64 -26.22 -6.26
CA LYS A 72 17.25 -27.00 -5.15
C LYS A 72 18.76 -26.87 -5.14
N ASP A 73 19.39 -26.83 -6.31
CA ASP A 73 20.80 -26.53 -6.47
C ASP A 73 20.96 -25.03 -6.78
N MET A 74 21.57 -24.32 -5.85
CA MET A 74 21.90 -22.89 -5.96
C MET A 74 23.39 -22.63 -6.15
N SER A 75 24.20 -23.65 -6.44
CA SER A 75 25.64 -23.51 -6.67
C SER A 75 25.97 -22.58 -7.82
N GLY A 76 25.11 -22.52 -8.84
CA GLY A 76 25.21 -21.60 -9.97
C GLY A 76 24.70 -20.17 -9.70
N TYR A 77 24.08 -19.88 -8.56
CA TYR A 77 23.60 -18.55 -8.21
C TYR A 77 24.76 -17.62 -7.78
N TYR A 78 24.54 -16.32 -7.84
CA TYR A 78 25.50 -15.37 -7.27
C TYR A 78 25.41 -15.41 -5.74
N LEU A 79 26.58 -15.44 -5.10
CA LEU A 79 26.70 -15.28 -3.65
C LEU A 79 26.83 -13.78 -3.35
N LEU A 80 25.76 -13.20 -2.77
CA LEU A 80 25.77 -11.81 -2.27
C LEU A 80 26.12 -11.79 -0.78
N ARG A 81 26.89 -10.78 -0.38
CA ARG A 81 27.21 -10.46 1.02
C ARG A 81 26.56 -9.17 1.46
N ASN A 82 26.39 -9.01 2.75
CA ASN A 82 25.84 -7.77 3.34
C ASN A 82 26.58 -6.54 2.79
N GLY A 83 25.84 -5.49 2.46
CA GLY A 83 26.36 -4.26 1.86
C GLY A 83 26.49 -4.29 0.33
N GLU A 84 26.41 -5.44 -0.31
CA GLU A 84 26.46 -5.57 -1.76
C GLU A 84 25.08 -5.31 -2.40
N TYR A 85 25.09 -4.92 -3.67
CA TYR A 85 23.93 -4.44 -4.42
C TYR A 85 23.53 -5.42 -5.51
N ALA A 86 22.22 -5.40 -5.84
CA ALA A 86 21.74 -6.08 -7.03
C ALA A 86 20.68 -5.24 -7.76
N TYR A 87 20.74 -5.27 -9.09
CA TYR A 87 19.77 -4.63 -9.98
C TYR A 87 18.79 -5.68 -10.51
N ASN A 88 17.51 -5.45 -10.24
CA ASN A 88 16.40 -6.16 -10.85
C ASN A 88 15.93 -5.41 -12.10
N LYS A 89 16.06 -6.03 -13.25
CA LYS A 89 15.67 -5.48 -14.56
C LYS A 89 14.17 -5.59 -14.85
N SER A 90 13.38 -6.13 -13.92
CA SER A 90 11.94 -6.30 -14.11
C SER A 90 11.16 -5.05 -13.76
N TYR A 91 10.19 -4.72 -14.61
CA TYR A 91 9.17 -3.72 -14.32
C TYR A 91 8.37 -4.10 -13.07
N SER A 92 8.07 -3.12 -12.25
CA SER A 92 7.05 -3.21 -11.21
C SER A 92 6.39 -1.84 -11.00
N VAL A 93 5.19 -1.83 -10.40
CA VAL A 93 4.45 -0.57 -10.20
C VAL A 93 5.30 0.45 -9.44
N GLY A 94 5.53 1.62 -10.06
CA GLY A 94 6.38 2.69 -9.54
C GLY A 94 7.89 2.49 -9.79
N TYR A 95 8.29 1.44 -10.53
CA TYR A 95 9.69 1.12 -10.86
C TYR A 95 9.80 0.70 -12.34
N ASP A 96 9.59 1.67 -13.23
CA ASP A 96 9.46 1.44 -14.67
C ASP A 96 10.75 0.85 -15.30
N PHE A 97 11.92 1.20 -14.77
CA PHE A 97 13.22 0.69 -15.20
C PHE A 97 13.87 -0.24 -14.17
N GLY A 98 13.03 -0.95 -13.41
CA GLY A 98 13.51 -1.88 -12.40
C GLY A 98 13.98 -1.21 -11.11
N SER A 99 14.71 -1.94 -10.27
CA SER A 99 15.15 -1.42 -8.97
C SER A 99 16.54 -1.94 -8.60
N ILE A 100 17.36 -1.08 -7.99
CA ILE A 100 18.65 -1.44 -7.40
C ILE A 100 18.49 -1.45 -5.90
N LYS A 101 18.88 -2.56 -5.26
CA LYS A 101 18.75 -2.73 -3.81
C LYS A 101 20.02 -3.29 -3.20
N ARG A 102 20.34 -2.85 -1.97
CA ARG A 102 21.47 -3.33 -1.17
C ARG A 102 21.00 -4.46 -0.25
N LEU A 103 21.85 -5.46 -0.04
CA LEU A 103 21.61 -6.52 0.93
C LEU A 103 21.90 -6.01 2.34
N ASP A 104 20.84 -5.69 3.09
CA ASP A 104 20.95 -5.15 4.46
C ASP A 104 20.49 -6.15 5.53
N ARG A 105 19.57 -7.07 5.20
CA ARG A 105 18.86 -7.90 6.18
C ARG A 105 19.58 -9.16 6.58
N TYR A 106 20.47 -9.66 5.73
CA TYR A 106 21.14 -10.96 5.92
C TYR A 106 22.64 -10.81 5.77
N PRO A 107 23.45 -11.64 6.43
CA PRO A 107 24.91 -11.64 6.24
C PRO A 107 25.31 -11.99 4.80
N MET A 108 24.59 -12.93 4.18
CA MET A 108 24.78 -13.37 2.81
C MET A 108 23.52 -14.08 2.29
N GLY A 109 23.46 -14.29 0.96
CA GLY A 109 22.39 -15.06 0.34
C GLY A 109 22.66 -15.37 -1.13
N ALA A 110 21.99 -16.38 -1.67
CA ALA A 110 22.10 -16.82 -3.05
C ALA A 110 21.07 -16.12 -3.93
N LEU A 111 21.51 -15.40 -4.97
CA LEU A 111 20.69 -14.63 -5.88
C LEU A 111 20.82 -15.13 -7.32
N SER A 112 19.69 -15.25 -8.03
CA SER A 112 19.66 -15.71 -9.43
C SER A 112 20.57 -14.87 -10.34
N THR A 113 21.13 -15.48 -11.35
CA THR A 113 21.98 -14.82 -12.37
C THR A 113 21.19 -13.90 -13.31
N LEU A 114 19.88 -13.84 -13.19
CA LEU A 114 19.05 -12.86 -13.91
C LEU A 114 19.30 -11.42 -13.46
N TYR A 115 19.81 -11.24 -12.24
CA TYR A 115 20.13 -9.94 -11.65
C TYR A 115 21.57 -9.53 -11.99
N ILE A 116 21.85 -8.22 -12.02
CA ILE A 116 23.21 -7.70 -12.10
C ILE A 116 23.66 -7.34 -10.68
N CYS A 117 24.69 -8.04 -10.19
CA CYS A 117 25.21 -7.87 -8.84
C CYS A 117 26.50 -7.05 -8.85
N PHE A 118 26.69 -6.16 -7.87
CA PHE A 118 27.88 -5.33 -7.75
C PHE A 118 28.19 -4.93 -6.31
N ALA A 119 29.46 -4.60 -6.07
CA ALA A 119 29.97 -4.03 -4.82
C ALA A 119 30.48 -2.61 -5.06
N LEU A 120 30.43 -1.74 -4.06
CA LEU A 120 31.01 -0.41 -4.14
C LEU A 120 32.52 -0.46 -3.86
N LYS A 121 33.29 0.32 -4.63
CA LYS A 121 34.71 0.58 -4.43
C LYS A 121 34.96 1.88 -3.69
N LYS A 122 34.05 2.84 -3.82
CA LYS A 122 34.12 4.18 -3.22
C LYS A 122 32.72 4.74 -2.98
N HIS A 123 32.63 5.88 -2.36
CA HIS A 123 31.45 6.57 -1.89
C HIS A 123 30.83 5.98 -0.62
N ASP A 124 30.05 6.79 0.05
CA ASP A 124 29.28 6.37 1.21
C ASP A 124 28.17 5.40 0.78
N THR A 125 28.16 4.20 1.33
CA THR A 125 27.22 3.15 0.91
C THR A 125 25.77 3.47 1.23
N ASP A 126 25.51 4.21 2.33
CA ASP A 126 24.16 4.66 2.67
C ASP A 126 23.68 5.75 1.70
N PHE A 127 24.60 6.66 1.29
CA PHE A 127 24.30 7.65 0.27
C PHE A 127 23.94 6.97 -1.08
N ILE A 128 24.73 6.01 -1.52
CA ILE A 128 24.46 5.30 -2.79
C ILE A 128 23.14 4.52 -2.71
N LYS A 129 22.80 3.95 -1.55
CA LYS A 129 21.50 3.31 -1.34
C LYS A 129 20.35 4.29 -1.56
N VAL A 130 20.37 5.45 -0.90
CA VAL A 130 19.29 6.45 -1.06
C VAL A 130 19.32 7.12 -2.43
N TYR A 131 20.49 7.24 -3.08
CA TYR A 131 20.62 7.70 -4.46
C TYR A 131 19.88 6.77 -5.43
N PHE A 132 20.08 5.46 -5.34
CA PHE A 132 19.36 4.50 -6.17
C PHE A 132 17.85 4.47 -5.88
N ASP A 133 17.43 4.71 -4.64
CA ASP A 133 16.02 4.85 -4.29
C ASP A 133 15.39 6.16 -4.84
N SER A 134 16.19 7.17 -5.23
CA SER A 134 15.69 8.40 -5.86
C SER A 134 15.18 8.21 -7.28
N LEU A 135 15.56 7.11 -7.94
CA LEU A 135 15.25 6.78 -9.33
C LEU A 135 15.81 7.78 -10.37
N LYS A 136 16.70 8.71 -9.96
CA LYS A 136 17.31 9.69 -10.86
C LYS A 136 18.22 9.06 -11.92
N TRP A 137 18.70 7.86 -11.67
CA TRP A 137 19.48 7.04 -12.60
C TRP A 137 18.64 6.42 -13.74
N TYR A 138 17.31 6.49 -13.67
CA TYR A 138 16.42 5.90 -14.69
C TYR A 138 16.66 6.46 -16.09
N LYS A 139 17.01 7.73 -16.20
CA LYS A 139 17.35 8.36 -17.48
C LYS A 139 18.46 7.61 -18.21
N GLU A 140 19.47 7.18 -17.49
CA GLU A 140 20.61 6.44 -18.06
C GLU A 140 20.20 5.03 -18.51
N ILE A 141 19.34 4.36 -17.72
CA ILE A 141 18.81 3.03 -18.10
C ILE A 141 17.87 3.14 -19.31
N TYR A 142 17.04 4.18 -19.36
CA TYR A 142 16.19 4.43 -20.53
C TYR A 142 17.00 4.49 -21.82
N MET A 143 18.14 5.17 -21.82
CA MET A 143 19.00 5.33 -23.00
C MET A 143 19.61 4.01 -23.50
N ILE A 144 19.89 3.05 -22.61
CA ILE A 144 20.50 1.76 -22.95
C ILE A 144 19.49 0.61 -23.09
N SER A 145 18.24 0.82 -22.70
CA SER A 145 17.18 -0.20 -22.75
C SER A 145 16.15 0.03 -23.85
N ALA A 146 16.30 1.08 -24.68
CA ALA A 146 15.26 1.57 -25.58
C ALA A 146 14.76 0.56 -26.63
N GLU A 147 15.54 -0.44 -27.00
CA GLU A 147 15.17 -1.45 -28.00
C GLU A 147 14.68 -2.77 -27.43
N GLY A 148 14.77 -3.00 -26.11
CA GLY A 148 14.59 -4.29 -25.48
C GLY A 148 13.30 -4.50 -24.67
N ALA A 149 12.44 -3.51 -24.52
CA ALA A 149 11.21 -3.58 -23.71
C ALA A 149 10.12 -4.45 -24.35
N ARG A 150 10.46 -5.62 -24.84
CA ARG A 150 9.52 -6.57 -25.46
C ARG A 150 9.50 -7.87 -24.66
N ASN A 151 8.32 -8.21 -24.18
CA ASN A 151 7.93 -9.47 -23.53
C ASN A 151 8.16 -9.56 -22.02
N HIS A 152 7.07 -9.67 -21.30
CA HIS A 152 6.96 -10.06 -19.86
C HIS A 152 7.56 -9.12 -18.83
N GLY A 153 7.71 -7.82 -19.12
CA GLY A 153 8.16 -6.82 -18.15
C GLY A 153 9.64 -6.90 -17.75
N LEU A 154 10.45 -7.70 -18.45
CA LEU A 154 11.90 -7.77 -18.26
C LEU A 154 12.61 -6.85 -19.26
N LEU A 155 13.38 -5.88 -18.77
CA LEU A 155 14.19 -5.00 -19.60
C LEU A 155 15.42 -5.74 -20.15
N ASN A 156 15.73 -5.51 -21.41
CA ASN A 156 17.02 -5.93 -21.97
C ASN A 156 18.04 -4.83 -21.70
N VAL A 157 18.85 -5.02 -20.65
CA VAL A 157 19.92 -4.11 -20.25
C VAL A 157 21.24 -4.88 -20.29
N PRO A 158 22.12 -4.61 -21.27
CA PRO A 158 23.44 -5.22 -21.36
C PRO A 158 24.28 -4.84 -20.13
N THR A 159 25.00 -5.81 -19.56
CA THR A 159 25.73 -5.59 -18.31
C THR A 159 26.83 -4.53 -18.47
N ASP A 160 27.55 -4.53 -19.57
CA ASP A 160 28.65 -3.58 -19.81
C ASP A 160 28.13 -2.16 -19.98
N GLU A 161 27.00 -1.99 -20.68
CA GLU A 161 26.31 -0.70 -20.80
C GLU A 161 25.78 -0.21 -19.46
N PHE A 162 25.26 -1.11 -18.61
CA PHE A 162 24.86 -0.79 -17.25
C PHE A 162 26.02 -0.21 -16.42
N PHE A 163 27.21 -0.82 -16.48
CA PHE A 163 28.40 -0.28 -15.81
C PHE A 163 28.97 0.98 -16.49
N GLY A 164 28.59 1.25 -17.72
CA GLY A 164 28.88 2.47 -18.45
C GLY A 164 28.00 3.67 -18.15
N THR A 165 26.87 3.46 -17.43
CA THR A 165 25.90 4.53 -17.10
C THR A 165 26.56 5.64 -16.28
N LYS A 166 26.12 6.90 -16.51
CA LYS A 166 26.69 8.09 -15.87
C LYS A 166 25.82 8.53 -14.69
N HIS A 167 26.46 8.78 -13.57
CA HIS A 167 25.81 9.21 -12.33
C HIS A 167 26.43 10.52 -11.86
N TYR A 168 25.59 11.51 -11.52
CA TYR A 168 26.05 12.77 -10.94
C TYR A 168 26.03 12.65 -9.41
N LEU A 169 27.22 12.69 -8.80
CA LEU A 169 27.41 12.46 -7.38
C LEU A 169 28.23 13.60 -6.75
N PRO A 170 27.99 13.97 -5.47
CA PRO A 170 28.83 14.90 -4.76
C PRO A 170 30.19 14.28 -4.50
N GLY A 171 31.28 15.01 -4.83
CA GLY A 171 32.64 14.55 -4.55
C GLY A 171 33.02 14.61 -3.06
N ASN A 172 32.26 15.35 -2.26
CA ASN A 172 32.51 15.52 -0.82
C ASN A 172 31.79 14.42 -0.02
N ALA A 173 32.55 13.57 0.67
CA ALA A 173 32.01 12.49 1.51
C ALA A 173 31.15 12.99 2.67
N ALA A 174 31.44 14.17 3.22
CA ALA A 174 30.60 14.74 4.28
C ALA A 174 29.22 15.17 3.77
N GLU A 175 29.11 15.64 2.50
CA GLU A 175 27.83 15.90 1.86
C GLU A 175 27.05 14.63 1.64
N GLN A 176 27.71 13.58 1.10
CA GLN A 176 27.09 12.27 0.91
C GLN A 176 26.50 11.75 2.22
N ARG A 177 27.31 11.77 3.28
CA ARG A 177 26.89 11.31 4.60
C ARG A 177 25.71 12.12 5.15
N LYS A 178 25.75 13.45 5.02
CA LYS A 178 24.67 14.32 5.52
C LYS A 178 23.34 14.09 4.80
N ILE A 179 23.38 13.86 3.48
CA ILE A 179 22.18 13.51 2.69
C ILE A 179 21.66 12.15 3.13
N ALA A 180 22.53 11.15 3.27
CA ALA A 180 22.16 9.80 3.68
C ALA A 180 21.53 9.80 5.08
N ASP A 181 22.19 10.39 6.08
CA ASP A 181 21.71 10.45 7.47
C ASP A 181 20.34 11.13 7.57
N PHE A 182 20.14 12.22 6.84
CA PHE A 182 18.86 12.92 6.81
C PHE A 182 17.72 12.08 6.24
N LEU A 183 17.94 11.45 5.08
CA LEU A 183 16.90 10.63 4.42
C LEU A 183 16.63 9.34 5.19
N ILE A 184 17.66 8.69 5.75
CA ILE A 184 17.49 7.51 6.61
C ILE A 184 16.75 7.86 7.89
N ALA A 185 17.03 9.02 8.51
CA ALA A 185 16.29 9.48 9.68
C ALA A 185 14.81 9.73 9.35
N LEU A 186 14.52 10.28 8.16
CA LEU A 186 13.16 10.48 7.68
C LEU A 186 12.45 9.13 7.45
N ASP A 187 13.13 8.14 6.84
CA ASP A 187 12.59 6.80 6.65
C ASP A 187 12.26 6.12 7.99
N ARG A 188 13.15 6.19 8.96
CA ARG A 188 12.90 5.67 10.32
C ARG A 188 11.69 6.35 10.97
N ARG A 189 11.50 7.66 10.74
CA ARG A 189 10.33 8.38 11.25
C ARG A 189 9.03 7.92 10.58
N ILE A 190 9.05 7.67 9.26
CA ILE A 190 7.91 7.13 8.52
C ILE A 190 7.55 5.73 9.02
N ASP A 191 8.54 4.85 9.21
CA ASP A 191 8.32 3.48 9.69
C ASP A 191 7.77 3.46 11.12
N ALA A 192 8.29 4.32 12.01
CA ALA A 192 7.78 4.49 13.36
C ALA A 192 6.32 5.00 13.37
N GLN A 193 6.00 5.95 12.48
CA GLN A 193 4.66 6.50 12.33
C GLN A 193 3.68 5.42 11.82
N GLN A 194 4.07 4.62 10.83
CA GLN A 194 3.25 3.51 10.34
C GLN A 194 3.01 2.45 11.44
N SER A 195 4.05 2.13 12.19
CA SER A 195 3.94 1.19 13.32
C SER A 195 2.99 1.70 14.40
N LEU A 196 2.98 3.00 14.67
CA LEU A 196 2.02 3.63 15.59
C LEU A 196 0.58 3.45 15.10
N VAL A 197 0.32 3.73 13.82
CA VAL A 197 -1.00 3.53 13.18
C VAL A 197 -1.45 2.08 13.33
N ASP A 198 -0.59 1.12 13.03
CA ASP A 198 -0.92 -0.31 13.11
C ASP A 198 -1.20 -0.75 14.56
N ASN A 199 -0.46 -0.22 15.53
CA ASN A 199 -0.70 -0.48 16.95
C ASN A 199 -2.01 0.14 17.44
N LEU A 200 -2.37 1.35 17.01
CA LEU A 200 -3.66 1.97 17.33
C LEU A 200 -4.83 1.17 16.74
N LYS A 201 -4.71 0.64 15.53
CA LYS A 201 -5.71 -0.26 14.93
C LYS A 201 -5.87 -1.57 15.72
N LYS A 202 -4.76 -2.15 16.22
CA LYS A 202 -4.80 -3.33 17.10
C LYS A 202 -5.45 -2.99 18.44
N TYR A 203 -5.07 -1.86 19.03
CA TYR A 203 -5.64 -1.36 20.28
C TYR A 203 -7.16 -1.15 20.16
N LYS A 204 -7.62 -0.45 19.11
CA LYS A 204 -9.06 -0.29 18.84
C LYS A 204 -9.81 -1.62 18.80
N ARG A 205 -9.24 -2.63 18.10
CA ARG A 205 -9.86 -3.98 18.06
C ARG A 205 -9.94 -4.62 19.45
N GLY A 206 -8.89 -4.47 20.26
CA GLY A 206 -8.86 -4.96 21.65
C GLY A 206 -9.92 -4.30 22.51
N VAL A 207 -9.98 -2.97 22.48
CA VAL A 207 -10.99 -2.16 23.21
C VAL A 207 -12.40 -2.55 22.79
N ASN A 208 -12.66 -2.66 21.47
CA ASN A 208 -13.99 -3.06 20.99
C ASN A 208 -14.40 -4.45 21.53
N LYS A 209 -13.51 -5.45 21.46
CA LYS A 209 -13.77 -6.78 22.02
C LYS A 209 -14.06 -6.71 23.52
N GLN A 210 -13.29 -5.96 24.28
CA GLN A 210 -13.46 -5.81 25.71
C GLN A 210 -14.80 -5.14 26.05
N LEU A 211 -15.17 -4.06 25.36
CA LEU A 211 -16.45 -3.38 25.56
C LEU A 211 -17.65 -4.31 25.31
N LEU A 212 -17.58 -5.08 24.22
CA LEU A 212 -18.64 -6.03 23.86
C LEU A 212 -18.75 -7.21 24.83
N SER A 213 -17.61 -7.69 25.38
CA SER A 213 -17.62 -8.77 26.39
C SER A 213 -18.20 -8.36 27.75
N GLN A 214 -18.36 -7.07 28.02
CA GLN A 214 -18.98 -6.53 29.22
C GLN A 214 -20.50 -6.37 29.11
N ILE A 215 -21.08 -6.58 27.93
CA ILE A 215 -22.54 -6.52 27.71
C ILE A 215 -23.13 -7.84 28.13
N ASP A 216 -24.25 -7.78 28.92
CA ASP A 216 -24.95 -8.96 29.34
C ASP A 216 -25.49 -9.76 28.15
N ASN A 217 -25.33 -11.08 28.19
CA ASN A 217 -25.83 -11.98 27.15
C ASN A 217 -27.36 -11.94 26.98
N SER A 218 -28.11 -11.51 28.00
CA SER A 218 -29.56 -11.27 27.89
C SER A 218 -29.93 -10.18 26.89
N CYS A 219 -28.95 -9.29 26.57
CA CYS A 219 -29.12 -8.24 25.56
C CYS A 219 -28.84 -8.73 24.13
N ASN A 220 -28.49 -10.01 23.93
CA ASN A 220 -28.22 -10.56 22.61
C ASN A 220 -29.51 -10.65 21.77
N CYS A 221 -29.44 -10.20 20.53
CA CYS A 221 -30.54 -10.25 19.58
C CYS A 221 -30.07 -10.60 18.16
N ARG A 222 -31.01 -10.97 17.31
CA ARG A 222 -30.74 -11.20 15.89
C ARG A 222 -30.59 -9.86 15.15
N LEU A 223 -29.61 -9.75 14.26
CA LEU A 223 -29.35 -8.55 13.46
C LEU A 223 -30.61 -8.09 12.71
N GLY A 224 -31.39 -9.02 12.13
CA GLY A 224 -32.62 -8.71 11.42
C GLY A 224 -33.76 -8.19 12.29
N SER A 225 -33.64 -8.20 13.64
CA SER A 225 -34.63 -7.58 14.54
C SER A 225 -34.31 -6.12 14.87
N VAL A 226 -33.13 -5.63 14.53
CA VAL A 226 -32.66 -4.27 14.86
C VAL A 226 -32.40 -3.38 13.65
N CYS A 227 -32.46 -3.97 12.45
CA CYS A 227 -32.32 -3.25 11.19
C CYS A 227 -33.10 -3.94 10.08
N GLU A 228 -33.53 -3.17 9.10
CA GLU A 228 -33.95 -3.70 7.81
C GLU A 228 -32.72 -4.06 6.99
N ILE A 229 -32.71 -5.24 6.36
CA ILE A 229 -31.64 -5.69 5.49
C ILE A 229 -32.10 -5.57 4.04
N VAL A 230 -31.40 -4.75 3.25
CA VAL A 230 -31.76 -4.40 1.88
C VAL A 230 -30.65 -4.80 0.92
N GLY A 231 -30.97 -5.66 -0.05
CA GLY A 231 -30.05 -6.00 -1.15
C GLY A 231 -29.96 -4.87 -2.17
N GLY A 232 -28.80 -4.74 -2.80
CA GLY A 232 -28.59 -3.79 -3.88
C GLY A 232 -28.96 -4.33 -5.26
N GLY A 233 -28.89 -3.48 -6.28
CA GLY A 233 -29.17 -3.81 -7.68
C GLY A 233 -28.27 -3.05 -8.65
N THR A 234 -28.06 -3.64 -9.82
CA THR A 234 -27.29 -3.03 -10.91
C THR A 234 -28.23 -2.76 -12.08
N PRO A 235 -28.37 -1.47 -12.47
CA PRO A 235 -29.07 -1.13 -13.72
C PRO A 235 -28.34 -1.70 -14.92
N ASP A 236 -29.09 -1.93 -16.02
CA ASP A 236 -28.47 -2.39 -17.26
C ASP A 236 -27.41 -1.40 -17.72
N THR A 237 -26.21 -1.92 -17.96
CA THR A 237 -25.04 -1.11 -18.35
C THR A 237 -25.07 -0.69 -19.81
N LEU A 238 -25.92 -1.31 -20.64
CA LEU A 238 -26.11 -0.94 -22.03
C LEU A 238 -26.94 0.32 -22.20
N HIS A 239 -27.78 0.64 -21.20
CA HIS A 239 -28.59 1.85 -21.15
C HIS A 239 -27.80 3.01 -20.54
N THR A 240 -27.16 3.81 -21.40
CA THR A 240 -26.34 4.96 -20.96
C THR A 240 -27.13 5.98 -20.19
N GLU A 241 -28.42 6.15 -20.46
CA GLU A 241 -29.36 7.03 -19.79
C GLU A 241 -29.66 6.66 -18.33
N TYR A 242 -29.38 5.41 -17.91
CA TYR A 242 -29.50 4.96 -16.54
C TYR A 242 -28.36 5.46 -15.65
N TRP A 243 -27.27 5.89 -16.27
CA TRP A 243 -26.07 6.37 -15.59
C TRP A 243 -26.01 7.90 -15.70
N GLY A 244 -25.71 8.56 -14.58
CA GLY A 244 -25.80 10.03 -14.53
C GLY A 244 -25.08 10.61 -13.31
N SER A 245 -25.67 11.65 -12.72
CA SER A 245 -25.07 12.39 -11.62
C SER A 245 -26.00 12.56 -10.40
N SER A 246 -27.21 11.99 -10.44
CA SER A 246 -28.24 12.27 -9.42
C SER A 246 -28.01 11.49 -8.13
N VAL A 247 -27.83 10.17 -8.21
CA VAL A 247 -27.77 9.28 -7.04
C VAL A 247 -26.45 8.54 -6.96
N GLU A 248 -25.79 8.58 -5.82
CA GLU A 248 -24.57 7.80 -5.54
C GLU A 248 -24.86 6.30 -5.65
N TRP A 249 -23.97 5.54 -6.35
CA TRP A 249 -24.13 4.10 -6.53
C TRP A 249 -22.81 3.38 -6.23
N PHE A 250 -22.74 2.71 -5.09
CA PHE A 250 -21.52 2.10 -4.58
C PHE A 250 -21.31 0.66 -5.04
N THR A 251 -20.04 0.32 -5.24
CA THR A 251 -19.54 -1.04 -5.47
C THR A 251 -18.71 -1.53 -4.28
N PRO A 252 -18.52 -2.85 -4.09
CA PRO A 252 -17.77 -3.38 -2.93
C PRO A 252 -16.34 -2.86 -2.80
N SER A 253 -15.68 -2.51 -3.90
CA SER A 253 -14.30 -1.98 -3.89
C SER A 253 -14.17 -0.58 -3.26
N GLU A 254 -15.27 0.12 -3.10
CA GLU A 254 -15.33 1.48 -2.53
C GLU A 254 -15.60 1.48 -1.02
N ILE A 255 -15.93 0.32 -0.43
CA ILE A 255 -16.35 0.18 0.97
C ILE A 255 -15.22 -0.42 1.84
N GLY A 256 -15.26 -0.13 3.13
CA GLY A 256 -14.34 -0.67 4.14
C GLY A 256 -13.04 0.12 4.31
N LYS A 257 -12.74 1.07 3.42
CA LYS A 257 -11.54 1.93 3.52
C LYS A 257 -11.71 3.06 4.54
N THR A 258 -12.93 3.57 4.65
CA THR A 258 -13.30 4.64 5.57
C THR A 258 -14.61 4.31 6.26
N LYS A 259 -14.78 4.82 7.50
CA LYS A 259 -16.05 4.64 8.25
C LYS A 259 -17.23 5.24 7.53
N TYR A 260 -17.07 6.41 6.92
CA TYR A 260 -18.13 7.12 6.22
C TYR A 260 -17.82 7.25 4.74
N VAL A 261 -18.85 7.09 3.91
CA VAL A 261 -18.79 7.31 2.45
C VAL A 261 -19.86 8.32 2.02
N SER A 262 -19.53 9.18 1.06
CA SER A 262 -20.40 10.24 0.59
C SER A 262 -20.42 10.43 -0.93
N ARG A 263 -19.45 9.87 -1.63
CA ARG A 263 -19.31 9.95 -3.09
C ARG A 263 -18.88 8.61 -3.64
N SER A 264 -19.55 8.17 -4.68
CA SER A 264 -19.21 6.97 -5.45
C SER A 264 -18.53 7.32 -6.77
N VAL A 265 -17.82 6.35 -7.35
CA VAL A 265 -17.19 6.50 -8.67
C VAL A 265 -18.25 6.61 -9.78
N ARG A 266 -19.32 5.83 -9.69
CA ARG A 266 -20.45 5.85 -10.62
C ARG A 266 -21.71 6.30 -9.91
N LYS A 267 -22.58 6.97 -10.68
CA LYS A 267 -23.88 7.45 -10.17
C LYS A 267 -25.00 7.02 -11.10
N LEU A 268 -26.18 6.94 -10.55
CA LEU A 268 -27.39 6.72 -11.35
C LEU A 268 -28.05 8.05 -11.71
N SER A 269 -28.76 8.04 -12.83
CA SER A 269 -29.80 9.02 -13.13
C SER A 269 -31.10 8.65 -12.41
N ASP A 270 -32.05 9.57 -12.33
CA ASP A 270 -33.39 9.28 -11.80
C ASP A 270 -34.10 8.22 -12.65
N ILE A 271 -33.86 8.21 -13.97
CA ILE A 271 -34.36 7.20 -14.90
C ILE A 271 -33.79 5.82 -14.53
N GLY A 272 -32.46 5.74 -14.27
CA GLY A 272 -31.81 4.49 -13.90
C GLY A 272 -32.27 3.96 -12.54
N LEU A 273 -32.52 4.84 -11.56
CA LEU A 273 -33.10 4.46 -10.28
C LEU A 273 -34.50 3.87 -10.46
N ASN A 274 -35.38 4.53 -11.23
CA ASN A 274 -36.76 4.12 -11.40
C ASN A 274 -36.95 2.88 -12.29
N ASN A 275 -36.02 2.62 -13.21
CA ASN A 275 -36.10 1.51 -14.18
C ASN A 275 -35.12 0.35 -13.87
N SER A 276 -34.70 0.21 -12.61
CA SER A 276 -33.80 -0.87 -12.22
C SER A 276 -34.17 -1.51 -10.88
N SER A 277 -33.46 -2.57 -10.49
CA SER A 277 -33.58 -3.20 -9.18
C SER A 277 -32.81 -2.45 -8.07
N ALA A 278 -32.13 -1.34 -8.39
CA ALA A 278 -31.46 -0.53 -7.39
C ALA A 278 -32.46 0.09 -6.42
N LYS A 279 -32.13 0.09 -5.13
CA LYS A 279 -32.97 0.65 -4.07
C LYS A 279 -32.29 1.86 -3.46
N LEU A 280 -33.03 2.95 -3.32
CA LEU A 280 -32.55 4.13 -2.62
C LEU A 280 -32.48 3.84 -1.12
N LEU A 281 -31.31 4.01 -0.56
CA LEU A 281 -31.00 3.80 0.85
C LEU A 281 -30.88 5.15 1.55
N PRO A 282 -31.47 5.32 2.74
CA PRO A 282 -31.41 6.57 3.47
C PRO A 282 -30.02 6.85 4.07
N ILE A 283 -29.80 8.10 4.44
CA ILE A 283 -28.63 8.52 5.21
C ILE A 283 -28.51 7.70 6.50
N GLY A 284 -27.30 7.32 6.87
CA GLY A 284 -27.04 6.49 8.06
C GLY A 284 -27.13 4.99 7.80
N THR A 285 -27.50 4.56 6.60
CA THR A 285 -27.45 3.13 6.25
C THR A 285 -26.02 2.60 6.35
N VAL A 286 -25.85 1.44 7.00
CA VAL A 286 -24.57 0.73 7.05
C VAL A 286 -24.49 -0.19 5.82
N LEU A 287 -23.67 0.19 4.87
CA LEU A 287 -23.41 -0.57 3.65
C LEU A 287 -22.50 -1.76 3.98
N LEU A 288 -22.99 -2.98 3.80
CA LEU A 288 -22.25 -4.21 4.09
C LEU A 288 -22.03 -5.01 2.79
N THR A 289 -20.79 -5.33 2.50
CA THR A 289 -20.43 -6.11 1.30
C THR A 289 -20.66 -7.60 1.52
N THR A 290 -21.24 -8.28 0.53
CA THR A 290 -21.55 -9.71 0.58
C THR A 290 -20.73 -10.58 -0.33
N ARG A 291 -19.92 -9.97 -1.22
CA ARG A 291 -19.05 -10.61 -2.21
C ARG A 291 -17.68 -9.93 -2.24
N ALA A 292 -16.69 -10.54 -2.84
CA ALA A 292 -15.32 -10.04 -3.03
C ALA A 292 -14.63 -9.63 -1.71
N THR A 293 -15.01 -8.51 -1.12
CA THR A 293 -14.55 -8.00 0.18
C THR A 293 -15.56 -8.33 1.29
N LEU A 294 -15.95 -9.58 1.42
CA LEU A 294 -17.02 -10.05 2.31
C LEU A 294 -16.96 -9.46 3.72
N GLY A 295 -18.08 -8.84 4.18
CA GLY A 295 -18.22 -8.30 5.52
C GLY A 295 -17.53 -6.95 5.76
N GLU A 296 -17.06 -6.25 4.71
CA GLU A 296 -16.62 -4.86 4.85
C GLU A 296 -17.81 -3.92 4.99
N MET A 297 -17.61 -2.86 5.77
CA MET A 297 -18.68 -1.92 6.11
C MET A 297 -18.25 -0.47 5.96
N SER A 298 -19.21 0.38 5.58
CA SER A 298 -19.14 1.84 5.69
C SER A 298 -20.53 2.42 5.93
N ILE A 299 -20.62 3.62 6.49
CA ILE A 299 -21.88 4.33 6.76
C ILE A 299 -22.12 5.36 5.65
N ALA A 300 -23.28 5.34 5.04
CA ALA A 300 -23.68 6.30 4.02
C ALA A 300 -23.96 7.68 4.63
N LYS A 301 -23.26 8.73 4.16
CA LYS A 301 -23.53 10.14 4.54
C LYS A 301 -24.52 10.86 3.63
N ARG A 302 -24.96 10.20 2.58
CA ARG A 302 -25.97 10.67 1.62
C ARG A 302 -26.88 9.52 1.26
N GLU A 303 -28.06 9.81 0.76
CA GLU A 303 -28.87 8.83 0.08
C GLU A 303 -28.08 8.21 -1.07
N CYS A 304 -28.16 6.89 -1.20
CA CYS A 304 -27.36 6.16 -2.16
C CYS A 304 -28.02 4.84 -2.56
N CYS A 305 -27.51 4.26 -3.63
CA CYS A 305 -27.78 2.88 -4.04
C CYS A 305 -26.50 2.03 -3.97
N THR A 306 -26.67 0.72 -4.04
CA THR A 306 -25.57 -0.22 -4.10
C THR A 306 -25.81 -1.25 -5.21
N ASN A 307 -24.74 -1.89 -5.68
CA ASN A 307 -24.89 -3.04 -6.57
C ASN A 307 -25.37 -4.29 -5.79
N GLN A 308 -25.61 -5.41 -6.50
CA GLN A 308 -26.06 -6.67 -5.91
C GLN A 308 -25.03 -7.33 -4.95
N GLY A 309 -23.82 -6.82 -4.83
CA GLY A 309 -22.80 -7.30 -3.89
C GLY A 309 -22.97 -6.80 -2.46
N PHE A 310 -24.15 -6.28 -2.10
CA PHE A 310 -24.44 -5.72 -0.79
C PHE A 310 -25.68 -6.33 -0.14
N GLN A 311 -25.64 -6.34 1.20
CA GLN A 311 -26.81 -6.43 2.07
C GLN A 311 -26.71 -5.28 3.06
N SER A 312 -27.30 -4.14 2.70
CA SER A 312 -27.22 -2.90 3.46
C SER A 312 -28.14 -2.95 4.68
N LEU A 313 -27.68 -2.43 5.82
CA LEU A 313 -28.39 -2.46 7.09
C LEU A 313 -28.97 -1.06 7.35
N ILE A 314 -30.29 -0.91 7.34
CA ILE A 314 -30.98 0.31 7.71
C ILE A 314 -31.40 0.16 9.17
N PRO A 315 -30.74 0.83 10.13
CA PRO A 315 -31.05 0.67 11.55
C PRO A 315 -32.50 1.10 11.89
N HIS A 316 -33.17 0.36 12.73
CA HIS A 316 -34.38 0.86 13.41
C HIS A 316 -33.93 1.90 14.44
N GLN A 317 -34.23 3.17 14.21
CA GLN A 317 -33.65 4.30 14.94
C GLN A 317 -33.99 4.32 16.43
N ASP A 318 -35.09 3.68 16.81
CA ASP A 318 -35.51 3.45 18.21
C ASP A 318 -34.68 2.37 18.92
N ARG A 319 -33.95 1.54 18.19
CA ARG A 319 -33.23 0.39 18.72
C ARG A 319 -31.68 0.49 18.58
N ALA A 320 -31.19 0.87 17.43
CA ALA A 320 -29.76 0.81 17.15
C ALA A 320 -29.22 2.07 16.46
N LEU A 321 -28.02 2.52 16.89
CA LEU A 321 -27.27 3.54 16.21
C LEU A 321 -26.54 2.96 14.98
N SER A 322 -26.47 3.71 13.88
CA SER A 322 -25.70 3.32 12.69
C SER A 322 -24.22 3.05 13.03
N GLU A 323 -23.62 3.93 13.83
CA GLU A 323 -22.24 3.80 14.27
C GLU A 323 -22.02 2.59 15.18
N TYR A 324 -23.00 2.25 16.01
CA TYR A 324 -22.94 1.06 16.84
C TYR A 324 -22.94 -0.20 15.95
N LEU A 325 -23.87 -0.29 15.00
CA LEU A 325 -23.91 -1.41 14.04
C LEU A 325 -22.62 -1.49 13.20
N TYR A 326 -22.04 -0.36 12.83
CA TYR A 326 -20.74 -0.35 12.15
C TYR A 326 -19.65 -1.01 13.03
N TYR A 327 -19.60 -0.73 14.32
CA TYR A 327 -18.62 -1.34 15.22
C TYR A 327 -18.89 -2.82 15.52
N MET A 328 -20.09 -3.31 15.21
CA MET A 328 -20.38 -4.75 15.24
C MET A 328 -19.73 -5.53 14.09
N GLN A 329 -19.03 -4.86 13.17
CA GLN A 329 -18.25 -5.54 12.12
C GLN A 329 -17.34 -6.64 12.68
N ILE A 330 -16.80 -6.46 13.88
CA ILE A 330 -15.94 -7.44 14.57
C ILE A 330 -16.65 -8.80 14.82
N ILE A 331 -17.97 -8.80 14.89
CA ILE A 331 -18.82 -9.99 15.03
C ILE A 331 -19.41 -10.38 13.66
N ILE A 332 -19.94 -9.39 12.92
CA ILE A 332 -20.67 -9.62 11.67
C ILE A 332 -19.76 -10.14 10.57
N LYS A 333 -18.54 -9.64 10.45
CA LYS A 333 -17.61 -10.09 9.40
C LYS A 333 -17.21 -11.57 9.56
N PRO A 334 -16.76 -12.06 10.72
CA PRO A 334 -16.53 -13.49 10.94
C PRO A 334 -17.79 -14.36 10.73
N TRP A 335 -18.98 -13.84 11.07
CA TRP A 335 -20.24 -14.51 10.78
C TRP A 335 -20.44 -14.65 9.27
N CYS A 336 -20.25 -13.58 8.50
CA CYS A 336 -20.33 -13.60 7.04
C CYS A 336 -19.33 -14.63 6.45
N GLU A 337 -18.10 -14.61 6.92
CA GLU A 337 -17.06 -15.56 6.48
C GLU A 337 -17.42 -17.02 6.77
N LYS A 338 -18.06 -17.29 7.92
CA LYS A 338 -18.49 -18.62 8.34
C LYS A 338 -19.68 -19.14 7.53
N TYR A 339 -20.67 -18.29 7.28
CA TYR A 339 -21.97 -18.70 6.72
C TYR A 339 -22.17 -18.31 5.25
N ALA A 340 -21.18 -17.71 4.62
CA ALA A 340 -21.21 -17.49 3.19
C ALA A 340 -21.16 -18.82 2.44
N SER A 341 -22.01 -18.98 1.43
CA SER A 341 -22.13 -20.14 0.56
C SER A 341 -21.77 -19.82 -0.89
N GLY A 342 -21.48 -20.84 -1.70
CA GLY A 342 -21.10 -20.71 -3.10
C GLY A 342 -19.71 -21.28 -3.38
N ASN A 343 -19.58 -22.02 -4.49
CA ASN A 343 -18.31 -22.71 -4.86
C ASN A 343 -17.32 -21.76 -5.57
N THR A 344 -17.81 -20.89 -6.44
CA THR A 344 -16.99 -19.96 -7.24
C THR A 344 -16.90 -18.58 -6.59
N PHE A 345 -18.02 -18.07 -6.06
CA PHE A 345 -18.09 -16.81 -5.35
C PHE A 345 -18.88 -17.03 -4.05
N ARG A 346 -18.18 -16.90 -2.93
CA ARG A 346 -18.82 -16.98 -1.62
C ARG A 346 -19.65 -15.72 -1.38
N GLU A 347 -20.90 -15.90 -0.98
CA GLU A 347 -21.84 -14.83 -0.68
C GLU A 347 -22.69 -15.15 0.56
N ILE A 348 -22.92 -14.17 1.43
CA ILE A 348 -23.85 -14.28 2.55
C ILE A 348 -25.25 -13.91 2.11
N SER A 349 -26.22 -14.79 2.34
CA SER A 349 -27.62 -14.50 2.07
C SER A 349 -28.23 -13.56 3.11
N LYS A 350 -29.32 -12.85 2.72
CA LYS A 350 -30.10 -12.01 3.64
C LYS A 350 -30.56 -12.78 4.88
N SER A 351 -31.06 -14.00 4.68
CA SER A 351 -31.55 -14.85 5.78
C SER A 351 -30.41 -15.24 6.74
N ALA A 352 -29.26 -15.66 6.22
CA ALA A 352 -28.12 -16.01 7.04
C ALA A 352 -27.58 -14.80 7.81
N LEU A 353 -27.52 -13.63 7.17
CA LEU A 353 -27.08 -12.39 7.80
C LEU A 353 -28.08 -11.94 8.89
N SER A 354 -29.38 -12.02 8.64
CA SER A 354 -30.45 -11.69 9.60
C SER A 354 -30.37 -12.48 10.91
N ASN A 355 -29.85 -13.72 10.84
CA ASN A 355 -29.68 -14.59 12.00
C ASN A 355 -28.39 -14.35 12.79
N CYS A 356 -27.51 -13.42 12.34
CA CYS A 356 -26.32 -13.04 13.09
C CYS A 356 -26.72 -12.51 14.48
N ILE A 357 -26.14 -13.08 15.51
CA ILE A 357 -26.39 -12.66 16.89
C ILE A 357 -25.40 -11.56 17.25
N ILE A 358 -25.94 -10.43 17.70
CA ILE A 358 -25.15 -9.28 18.17
C ILE A 358 -25.62 -8.86 19.57
N PRO A 359 -24.75 -8.38 20.45
CA PRO A 359 -25.16 -7.70 21.68
C PRO A 359 -25.78 -6.35 21.32
N LEU A 360 -26.92 -6.04 21.97
CA LEU A 360 -27.63 -4.77 21.81
C LEU A 360 -27.98 -4.19 23.19
N PRO A 361 -27.07 -3.44 23.81
CA PRO A 361 -27.37 -2.76 25.07
C PRO A 361 -28.36 -1.59 24.85
N ASP A 362 -28.75 -0.95 25.92
CA ASP A 362 -29.56 0.26 25.86
C ASP A 362 -28.87 1.39 25.07
N ARG A 363 -29.64 2.39 24.73
CA ARG A 363 -29.17 3.53 23.91
C ARG A 363 -28.01 4.28 24.53
N ALA A 364 -28.01 4.51 25.82
CA ALA A 364 -26.98 5.24 26.53
C ALA A 364 -25.63 4.49 26.44
N ARG A 365 -25.64 3.17 26.62
CA ARG A 365 -24.45 2.33 26.51
C ARG A 365 -23.95 2.22 25.06
N GLN A 366 -24.85 2.20 24.08
CA GLN A 366 -24.41 2.29 22.65
C GLN A 366 -23.69 3.61 22.38
N GLU A 367 -24.20 4.74 22.86
CA GLU A 367 -23.60 6.08 22.71
C GLU A 367 -22.22 6.18 23.37
N GLU A 368 -22.03 5.61 24.56
CA GLU A 368 -20.73 5.52 25.23
C GLU A 368 -19.70 4.74 24.40
N ILE A 369 -20.09 3.56 23.90
CA ILE A 369 -19.23 2.72 23.06
C ILE A 369 -18.86 3.45 21.78
N VAL A 370 -19.85 4.05 21.12
CA VAL A 370 -19.65 4.82 19.88
C VAL A 370 -18.72 6.00 20.12
N LYS A 371 -18.90 6.76 21.19
CA LYS A 371 -18.07 7.90 21.55
C LYS A 371 -16.60 7.49 21.74
N LEU A 372 -16.37 6.42 22.51
CA LEU A 372 -15.00 5.93 22.76
C LEU A 372 -14.34 5.43 21.49
N LEU A 373 -14.99 4.55 20.72
CA LEU A 373 -14.40 3.99 19.49
C LEU A 373 -14.23 5.05 18.40
N SER A 374 -15.13 6.04 18.31
CA SER A 374 -14.99 7.15 17.36
C SER A 374 -13.82 8.09 17.71
N SER A 375 -13.52 8.29 19.00
CA SER A 375 -12.34 9.07 19.39
C SER A 375 -11.05 8.37 18.97
N ILE A 376 -11.00 7.03 19.10
CA ILE A 376 -9.84 6.24 18.62
C ILE A 376 -9.76 6.30 17.08
N ASP A 377 -10.89 6.24 16.35
CA ASP A 377 -10.90 6.41 14.89
C ASP A 377 -10.36 7.76 14.45
N THR A 378 -10.71 8.82 15.17
CA THR A 378 -10.20 10.18 14.93
C THR A 378 -8.69 10.23 15.10
N LEU A 379 -8.16 9.62 16.16
CA LEU A 379 -6.72 9.54 16.41
C LEU A 379 -6.02 8.74 15.29
N ILE A 380 -6.55 7.56 14.93
CA ILE A 380 -5.99 6.76 13.82
C ILE A 380 -5.94 7.58 12.53
N SER A 381 -7.02 8.28 12.19
CA SER A 381 -7.07 9.09 10.96
C SER A 381 -6.07 10.25 10.97
N ALA A 382 -5.84 10.88 12.12
CA ALA A 382 -4.84 11.93 12.27
C ALA A 382 -3.42 11.38 12.05
N GLU A 383 -3.11 10.23 12.67
CA GLU A 383 -1.79 9.60 12.54
C GLU A 383 -1.54 9.06 11.12
N GLU A 384 -2.55 8.53 10.43
CA GLU A 384 -2.50 8.18 9.01
C GLU A 384 -2.22 9.40 8.13
N GLY A 385 -2.82 10.55 8.44
CA GLY A 385 -2.56 11.81 7.77
C GLY A 385 -1.11 12.28 7.92
N ILE A 386 -0.52 12.11 9.11
CA ILE A 386 0.89 12.40 9.36
C ILE A 386 1.78 11.46 8.55
N ALA A 387 1.53 10.15 8.56
CA ALA A 387 2.29 9.17 7.79
C ALA A 387 2.29 9.49 6.29
N MET A 388 1.12 9.83 5.75
CA MET A 388 0.98 10.24 4.34
C MET A 388 1.75 11.52 4.03
N SER A 389 1.71 12.52 4.92
CA SER A 389 2.42 13.79 4.76
C SER A 389 3.93 13.60 4.77
N LEU A 390 4.46 12.79 5.69
CA LEU A 390 5.87 12.43 5.77
C LEU A 390 6.33 11.71 4.49
N SER A 391 5.54 10.76 3.97
CA SER A 391 5.84 10.02 2.74
C SER A 391 5.86 10.95 1.52
N LYS A 392 4.93 11.90 1.43
CA LYS A 392 4.93 12.93 0.36
C LYS A 392 6.14 13.85 0.47
N MET A 393 6.49 14.28 1.69
CA MET A 393 7.68 15.10 1.93
C MET A 393 8.94 14.36 1.49
N ARG A 394 9.11 13.10 1.89
CA ARG A 394 10.23 12.25 1.45
C ARG A 394 10.35 12.21 -0.07
N HIS A 395 9.24 11.92 -0.75
CA HIS A 395 9.22 11.87 -2.22
C HIS A 395 9.67 13.19 -2.84
N SER A 396 9.15 14.32 -2.36
CA SER A 396 9.54 15.66 -2.83
C SER A 396 11.02 15.95 -2.59
N LEU A 397 11.54 15.59 -1.42
CA LEU A 397 12.96 15.78 -1.08
C LEU A 397 13.86 14.92 -1.99
N MET A 398 13.49 13.67 -2.27
CA MET A 398 14.21 12.81 -3.22
C MET A 398 14.29 13.43 -4.61
N GLN A 399 13.25 14.13 -5.06
CA GLN A 399 13.25 14.81 -6.36
C GLN A 399 14.09 16.10 -6.40
N GLN A 400 14.39 16.67 -5.26
CA GLN A 400 15.09 17.95 -5.15
C GLN A 400 16.54 17.84 -4.68
N LEU A 401 16.87 16.86 -3.84
CA LEU A 401 18.22 16.59 -3.32
C LEU A 401 19.12 15.88 -4.33
N PHE A 402 18.54 15.21 -5.34
CA PHE A 402 19.28 14.52 -6.38
C PHE A 402 19.05 15.15 -7.77
N ILE A 403 20.03 14.92 -8.69
CA ILE A 403 20.04 15.52 -10.03
C ILE A 403 19.41 14.58 -11.07
#